data_1d29998fe855081fcf55c87a7ac5025f
#
_entry.id   1d29998fe855081fcf55c87a7ac5025f
#
_cell.length_a   1.000
_cell.length_b   1.000
_cell.length_c   1.000
_cell.angle_alpha   90.00
_cell.angle_beta   90.00
_cell.angle_gamma   90.00
#
_symmetry.space_group_name_H-M   'P 1'
#
loop_
_entity.id
_entity.type
_entity.pdbx_description
1 polymer ?
#
loop_
_entity_poly.entity_id
_entity_poly.type
_entity_poly.pdbx_seq_one_letter_code
_entity_poly.pdbx_strand_id
1 'polypeptide(L)'
;MVSFPLGRNRCTRNTRLFKMSKQLKFDFQIFAPEANGLVPFVDEVEQFNATFGKPNNYEPTIPEKKEWKFVYDFVLEELEEYRQACENGDIVEVLDALCDITYVSLGNGVMLHGLKDKIWPAYQEVQASNMSKSCVTEEEAMETVTLRSKEQAEPCHYEKVGNRYVVYRTRDRKVMKSINYFKPNLKQFF
;
A
#
# COMPACT_ATOMS: atom_id res chain seq x y z
N MET A 1 -41.53 30.81 39.41
CA MET A 1 -41.38 31.05 37.95
C MET A 1 -40.02 31.62 37.70
N VAL A 2 -39.11 30.81 37.24
CA VAL A 2 -37.75 31.24 36.86
C VAL A 2 -37.54 30.74 35.43
N SER A 3 -37.46 31.69 34.51
CA SER A 3 -37.19 31.46 33.08
C SER A 3 -35.72 31.26 32.81
N PHE A 4 -35.34 30.16 32.13
CA PHE A 4 -34.01 29.94 31.62
C PHE A 4 -33.93 30.38 30.14
N PRO A 5 -32.88 31.12 29.73
CA PRO A 5 -32.69 31.45 28.34
C PRO A 5 -31.93 30.33 27.60
N LEU A 6 -32.44 30.03 26.42
CA LEU A 6 -31.81 29.10 25.43
C LEU A 6 -30.50 29.68 24.90
N GLY A 7 -29.39 29.11 25.32
CA GLY A 7 -28.06 29.38 24.74
C GLY A 7 -27.86 28.64 23.42
N ARG A 8 -27.71 29.38 22.32
CA ARG A 8 -27.26 28.87 21.02
C ARG A 8 -25.78 28.55 21.08
N ASN A 9 -25.42 27.27 21.11
CA ASN A 9 -24.04 26.85 20.92
C ASN A 9 -23.66 26.99 19.43
N ARG A 10 -22.91 28.03 19.11
CA ARG A 10 -22.13 28.13 17.87
C ARG A 10 -20.93 27.21 17.99
N CYS A 11 -20.92 26.13 17.22
CA CYS A 11 -19.76 25.31 17.01
C CYS A 11 -18.73 26.13 16.18
N THR A 12 -17.77 26.72 16.86
CA THR A 12 -16.62 27.36 16.21
C THR A 12 -15.64 26.26 15.84
N ARG A 13 -15.55 25.99 14.53
CA ARG A 13 -14.47 25.19 13.95
C ARG A 13 -13.13 25.89 14.23
N ASN A 14 -12.37 25.30 15.14
CA ASN A 14 -11.00 25.70 15.42
C ASN A 14 -10.11 25.18 14.28
N THR A 15 -9.96 25.95 13.22
CA THR A 15 -8.89 25.75 12.22
C THR A 15 -7.58 26.16 12.88
N ARG A 16 -6.89 25.20 13.49
CA ARG A 16 -5.48 25.37 13.82
C ARG A 16 -4.69 25.44 12.51
N LEU A 17 -4.40 26.67 12.09
CA LEU A 17 -3.35 26.94 11.11
C LEU A 17 -2.01 26.48 11.72
N PHE A 18 -1.47 25.39 11.21
CA PHE A 18 -0.07 25.03 11.43
C PHE A 18 0.80 26.17 10.90
N LYS A 19 1.43 26.93 11.80
CA LYS A 19 2.50 27.84 11.43
C LYS A 19 3.72 27.01 11.03
N MET A 20 3.84 26.71 9.76
CA MET A 20 5.10 26.22 9.20
C MET A 20 6.14 27.33 9.29
N SER A 21 7.32 26.99 9.82
CA SER A 21 8.46 27.89 9.95
C SER A 21 8.87 28.45 8.57
N LYS A 22 9.40 29.68 8.56
CA LYS A 22 9.72 30.51 7.39
C LYS A 22 10.89 30.01 6.54
N GLN A 23 11.08 28.71 6.37
CA GLN A 23 12.13 28.15 5.52
C GLN A 23 11.51 27.19 4.52
N LEU A 24 11.60 27.55 3.26
CA LEU A 24 11.13 26.86 2.06
C LEU A 24 9.61 27.02 1.81
N LYS A 25 9.26 28.09 1.10
CA LYS A 25 8.09 28.07 0.23
C LYS A 25 8.40 27.15 -0.93
N PHE A 26 8.22 25.85 -0.74
CA PHE A 26 7.92 24.98 -1.87
C PHE A 26 6.49 25.31 -2.27
N ASP A 27 6.31 25.77 -3.50
CA ASP A 27 5.00 25.75 -4.13
C ASP A 27 4.58 24.29 -4.27
N PHE A 28 3.92 23.75 -3.24
CA PHE A 28 3.17 22.53 -3.35
C PHE A 28 2.02 22.83 -4.31
N GLN A 29 2.23 22.67 -5.59
CA GLN A 29 1.14 22.37 -6.48
C GLN A 29 0.61 21.01 -6.02
N ILE A 30 -0.51 21.06 -5.27
CA ILE A 30 -1.32 19.88 -5.01
C ILE A 30 -1.80 19.44 -6.38
N PHE A 31 -1.06 18.54 -7.01
CA PHE A 31 -1.54 17.82 -8.18
C PHE A 31 -2.76 17.05 -7.69
N ALA A 32 -3.94 17.43 -8.19
CA ALA A 32 -5.10 16.56 -8.10
C ALA A 32 -4.67 15.22 -8.69
N PRO A 33 -4.91 14.08 -8.02
CA PRO A 33 -4.50 12.79 -8.54
C PRO A 33 -5.30 12.50 -9.81
N GLU A 34 -4.77 12.87 -10.95
CA GLU A 34 -5.10 12.18 -12.17
C GLU A 34 -4.59 10.75 -11.99
N ALA A 35 -5.48 9.83 -12.06
CA ALA A 35 -5.53 8.36 -12.03
C ALA A 35 -4.24 7.48 -12.11
N ASN A 36 -3.05 7.96 -11.77
CA ASN A 36 -1.78 7.24 -11.83
C ASN A 36 -1.17 6.95 -10.44
N GLY A 37 -1.97 6.49 -9.59
CA GLY A 37 -1.95 6.10 -8.17
C GLY A 37 -0.65 5.99 -7.36
N LEU A 38 0.50 5.57 -7.88
CA LEU A 38 1.77 5.46 -7.15
C LEU A 38 2.86 6.40 -7.67
N VAL A 39 2.64 7.02 -8.80
CA VAL A 39 3.62 7.88 -9.46
C VAL A 39 4.06 9.06 -8.57
N PRO A 40 3.19 9.73 -7.80
CA PRO A 40 3.60 10.84 -6.96
C PRO A 40 4.71 10.50 -5.95
N PHE A 41 4.63 9.37 -5.28
CA PHE A 41 5.65 8.96 -4.29
C PHE A 41 7.03 8.76 -4.92
N VAL A 42 7.07 8.14 -6.10
CA VAL A 42 8.34 7.91 -6.81
C VAL A 42 8.90 9.22 -7.35
N ASP A 43 8.06 10.12 -7.88
CA ASP A 43 8.47 11.43 -8.38
C ASP A 43 9.06 12.31 -7.28
N GLU A 44 8.46 12.30 -6.09
CA GLU A 44 8.95 13.03 -4.92
C GLU A 44 10.32 12.54 -4.46
N VAL A 45 10.53 11.21 -4.45
CA VAL A 45 11.85 10.64 -4.10
C VAL A 45 12.87 10.87 -5.21
N GLU A 46 12.50 10.83 -6.49
CA GLU A 46 13.39 11.23 -7.58
C GLU A 46 13.87 12.66 -7.40
N GLN A 47 12.97 13.58 -7.09
CA GLN A 47 13.29 14.99 -6.80
C GLN A 47 14.24 15.11 -5.58
N PHE A 48 13.95 14.37 -4.51
CA PHE A 48 14.82 14.33 -3.34
C PHE A 48 16.21 13.85 -3.72
N ASN A 49 16.32 12.73 -4.41
CA ASN A 49 17.59 12.16 -4.84
C ASN A 49 18.39 13.16 -5.69
N ALA A 50 17.75 13.81 -6.67
CA ALA A 50 18.38 14.82 -7.49
C ALA A 50 18.88 16.02 -6.66
N THR A 51 18.10 16.45 -5.67
CA THR A 51 18.44 17.60 -4.79
C THR A 51 19.64 17.28 -3.91
N PHE A 52 19.73 16.05 -3.39
CA PHE A 52 20.76 15.64 -2.44
C PHE A 52 21.90 14.82 -3.05
N GLY A 53 22.01 14.80 -4.38
CA GLY A 53 23.09 14.10 -5.11
C GLY A 53 23.06 12.58 -4.91
N LYS A 54 21.88 11.99 -4.72
CA LYS A 54 21.67 10.55 -4.67
C LYS A 54 21.43 10.01 -6.08
N PRO A 55 21.79 8.74 -6.37
CA PRO A 55 21.59 8.18 -7.70
C PRO A 55 20.12 7.95 -8.01
N ASN A 56 19.72 8.30 -9.24
CA ASN A 56 18.46 7.88 -9.86
C ASN A 56 18.81 7.01 -11.06
N ASN A 57 18.39 5.76 -11.06
CA ASN A 57 18.54 4.86 -12.21
C ASN A 57 17.23 4.86 -13.01
N TYR A 58 17.36 4.83 -14.34
CA TYR A 58 16.21 4.83 -15.27
C TYR A 58 16.13 3.52 -16.07
N GLU A 59 17.19 2.71 -16.03
CA GLU A 59 17.24 1.40 -16.67
C GLU A 59 17.19 0.29 -15.59
N PRO A 60 16.39 -0.76 -15.80
CA PRO A 60 16.29 -1.88 -14.87
C PRO A 60 17.64 -2.48 -14.56
N THR A 61 18.01 -2.46 -13.29
CA THR A 61 19.33 -2.94 -12.84
C THR A 61 19.29 -3.56 -11.45
N ILE A 62 20.25 -4.44 -11.17
CA ILE A 62 20.61 -4.84 -9.81
C ILE A 62 21.93 -4.13 -9.49
N PRO A 63 21.92 -3.06 -8.68
CA PRO A 63 23.11 -2.30 -8.35
C PRO A 63 24.06 -3.09 -7.46
N GLU A 64 25.22 -2.51 -7.13
CA GLU A 64 26.17 -3.15 -6.23
C GLU A 64 25.59 -3.47 -4.86
N LYS A 65 26.13 -4.52 -4.23
CA LYS A 65 25.62 -5.01 -2.94
C LYS A 65 25.50 -3.92 -1.87
N LYS A 66 26.47 -3.00 -1.80
CA LYS A 66 26.48 -1.90 -0.81
C LYS A 66 25.28 -0.97 -0.98
N GLU A 67 24.81 -0.77 -2.24
CA GLU A 67 23.74 0.17 -2.56
C GLU A 67 22.35 -0.42 -2.21
N TRP A 68 22.07 -1.64 -2.71
CA TRP A 68 20.78 -2.25 -2.39
C TRP A 68 20.71 -2.71 -0.91
N LYS A 69 21.87 -3.04 -0.29
CA LYS A 69 21.92 -3.35 1.13
C LYS A 69 21.56 -2.12 1.98
N PHE A 70 21.97 -0.93 1.57
CA PHE A 70 21.59 0.31 2.24
C PHE A 70 20.07 0.47 2.27
N VAL A 71 19.38 0.32 1.12
CA VAL A 71 17.90 0.38 1.07
C VAL A 71 17.29 -0.72 1.94
N TYR A 72 17.84 -1.95 1.88
CA TYR A 72 17.35 -3.05 2.72
C TYR A 72 17.46 -2.75 4.22
N ASP A 73 18.61 -2.23 4.66
CA ASP A 73 18.84 -1.91 6.07
C ASP A 73 17.88 -0.81 6.55
N PHE A 74 17.63 0.23 5.74
CA PHE A 74 16.66 1.27 6.06
C PHE A 74 15.22 0.73 6.17
N VAL A 75 14.76 -0.06 5.19
CA VAL A 75 13.42 -0.66 5.29
C VAL A 75 13.27 -1.50 6.56
N LEU A 76 14.35 -2.18 6.97
CA LEU A 76 14.34 -2.97 8.20
C LEU A 76 14.25 -2.08 9.45
N GLU A 77 14.92 -0.93 9.46
CA GLU A 77 14.86 0.07 10.53
C GLU A 77 13.43 0.62 10.67
N GLU A 78 12.81 1.05 9.58
CA GLU A 78 11.44 1.58 9.58
C GLU A 78 10.40 0.51 9.99
N LEU A 79 10.62 -0.75 9.62
CA LEU A 79 9.77 -1.86 10.10
C LEU A 79 9.87 -2.07 11.61
N GLU A 80 11.05 -1.86 12.18
CA GLU A 80 11.26 -1.96 13.62
C GLU A 80 10.62 -0.77 14.36
N GLU A 81 10.70 0.44 13.80
CA GLU A 81 10.00 1.62 14.32
C GLU A 81 8.49 1.45 14.29
N TYR A 82 7.94 0.93 13.18
CA TYR A 82 6.53 0.56 13.08
C TYR A 82 6.11 -0.40 14.19
N ARG A 83 6.92 -1.44 14.45
CA ARG A 83 6.66 -2.43 15.51
C ARG A 83 6.62 -1.76 16.88
N GLN A 84 7.61 -0.92 17.19
CA GLN A 84 7.72 -0.21 18.48
C GLN A 84 6.57 0.77 18.67
N ALA A 85 6.20 1.53 17.64
CA ALA A 85 5.07 2.44 17.66
C ALA A 85 3.75 1.71 17.97
N CYS A 86 3.52 0.55 17.33
CA CYS A 86 2.36 -0.29 17.61
C CYS A 86 2.35 -0.82 19.05
N GLU A 87 3.48 -1.27 19.57
CA GLU A 87 3.60 -1.78 20.96
C GLU A 87 3.37 -0.66 21.98
N ASN A 88 3.77 0.56 21.66
CA ASN A 88 3.55 1.74 22.50
C ASN A 88 2.14 2.34 22.36
N GLY A 89 1.36 1.90 21.38
CA GLY A 89 0.03 2.45 21.08
C GLY A 89 0.07 3.88 20.53
N ASP A 90 1.19 4.28 19.92
CA ASP A 90 1.38 5.62 19.35
C ASP A 90 1.00 5.64 17.86
N ILE A 91 -0.21 6.13 17.57
CA ILE A 91 -0.73 6.17 16.21
C ILE A 91 -0.02 7.22 15.32
N VAL A 92 0.62 8.21 15.91
CA VAL A 92 1.36 9.22 15.15
C VAL A 92 2.67 8.62 14.65
N GLU A 93 3.41 7.94 15.52
CA GLU A 93 4.62 7.21 15.16
C GLU A 93 4.33 6.04 14.19
N VAL A 94 3.17 5.36 14.33
CA VAL A 94 2.71 4.37 13.34
C VAL A 94 2.55 4.99 11.95
N LEU A 95 1.99 6.19 11.86
CA LEU A 95 1.82 6.89 10.57
C LEU A 95 3.17 7.31 10.00
N ASP A 96 4.07 7.81 10.83
CA ASP A 96 5.43 8.22 10.44
C ASP A 96 6.20 7.04 9.85
N ALA A 97 6.33 5.95 10.58
CA ALA A 97 6.98 4.73 10.13
C ALA A 97 6.39 4.17 8.81
N LEU A 98 5.07 4.23 8.63
CA LEU A 98 4.44 3.80 7.36
C LEU A 98 4.77 4.75 6.20
N CYS A 99 4.92 6.05 6.46
CA CYS A 99 5.39 7.00 5.46
C CYS A 99 6.84 6.71 5.08
N ASP A 100 7.71 6.44 6.05
CA ASP A 100 9.13 6.17 5.81
C ASP A 100 9.35 4.82 5.13
N ILE A 101 8.64 3.76 5.51
CA ILE A 101 8.62 2.50 4.76
C ILE A 101 8.24 2.75 3.29
N THR A 102 7.23 3.59 3.04
CA THR A 102 6.80 3.92 1.67
C THR A 102 7.87 4.71 0.94
N TYR A 103 8.45 5.71 1.59
CA TYR A 103 9.51 6.55 1.04
C TYR A 103 10.75 5.74 0.65
N VAL A 104 11.19 4.85 1.54
CA VAL A 104 12.39 4.02 1.30
C VAL A 104 12.11 2.90 0.31
N SER A 105 11.02 2.14 0.47
CA SER A 105 10.75 0.97 -0.36
C SER A 105 10.26 1.34 -1.77
N LEU A 106 9.20 2.17 -1.87
CA LEU A 106 8.60 2.55 -3.15
C LEU A 106 9.39 3.67 -3.85
N GLY A 107 9.99 4.59 -3.09
CA GLY A 107 10.80 5.66 -3.64
C GLY A 107 12.23 5.21 -3.92
N ASN A 108 13.05 5.11 -2.87
CA ASN A 108 14.47 4.80 -3.03
C ASN A 108 14.69 3.44 -3.67
N GLY A 109 13.94 2.40 -3.29
CA GLY A 109 14.07 1.06 -3.88
C GLY A 109 13.72 1.06 -5.37
N VAL A 110 12.62 1.71 -5.76
CA VAL A 110 12.20 1.79 -7.17
C VAL A 110 13.21 2.58 -8.01
N MET A 111 13.66 3.75 -7.52
CA MET A 111 14.62 4.58 -8.23
C MET A 111 16.00 3.92 -8.32
N LEU A 112 16.45 3.25 -7.27
CA LEU A 112 17.72 2.53 -7.26
C LEU A 112 17.77 1.40 -8.30
N HIS A 113 16.62 0.75 -8.54
CA HIS A 113 16.53 -0.35 -9.50
C HIS A 113 16.08 0.07 -10.90
N GLY A 114 15.84 1.34 -11.17
CA GLY A 114 15.39 1.84 -12.47
C GLY A 114 14.00 1.33 -12.86
N LEU A 115 13.08 1.24 -11.91
CA LEU A 115 11.76 0.65 -12.11
C LEU A 115 10.61 1.67 -12.12
N LYS A 116 10.90 2.97 -12.21
CA LYS A 116 9.91 4.04 -12.15
C LYS A 116 8.71 3.81 -13.07
N ASP A 117 8.97 3.56 -14.35
CA ASP A 117 7.91 3.38 -15.36
C ASP A 117 7.21 2.00 -15.27
N LYS A 118 7.76 1.09 -14.49
CA LYS A 118 7.28 -0.29 -14.38
C LYS A 118 6.47 -0.55 -13.13
N ILE A 119 6.73 0.19 -12.05
CA ILE A 119 6.16 -0.14 -10.73
C ILE A 119 4.62 -0.08 -10.72
N TRP A 120 4.04 0.95 -11.34
CA TRP A 120 2.58 1.08 -11.35
C TRP A 120 1.89 -0.02 -12.17
N PRO A 121 2.21 -0.27 -13.45
CA PRO A 121 1.59 -1.35 -14.19
C PRO A 121 1.89 -2.73 -13.57
N ALA A 122 3.06 -2.95 -12.98
CA ALA A 122 3.36 -4.18 -12.25
C ALA A 122 2.49 -4.33 -10.98
N TYR A 123 2.26 -3.26 -10.23
CA TYR A 123 1.35 -3.26 -9.09
C TYR A 123 -0.10 -3.58 -9.50
N GLN A 124 -0.57 -3.01 -10.61
CA GLN A 124 -1.90 -3.31 -11.14
C GLN A 124 -2.04 -4.79 -11.55
N GLU A 125 -1.01 -5.38 -12.14
CA GLU A 125 -0.97 -6.80 -12.46
C GLU A 125 -1.02 -7.66 -11.19
N VAL A 126 -0.26 -7.31 -10.15
CA VAL A 126 -0.32 -7.98 -8.84
C VAL A 126 -1.70 -7.82 -8.21
N GLN A 127 -2.32 -6.65 -8.29
CA GLN A 127 -3.67 -6.41 -7.78
C GLN A 127 -4.70 -7.26 -8.54
N ALA A 128 -4.64 -7.31 -9.86
CA ALA A 128 -5.52 -8.16 -10.67
C ALA A 128 -5.37 -9.65 -10.28
N SER A 129 -4.13 -10.12 -10.12
CA SER A 129 -3.85 -11.46 -9.62
C SER A 129 -4.43 -11.70 -8.21
N ASN A 130 -4.30 -10.74 -7.31
CA ASN A 130 -4.87 -10.84 -5.96
C ASN A 130 -6.40 -10.92 -5.99
N MET A 131 -7.05 -10.09 -6.82
CA MET A 131 -8.51 -10.11 -6.97
C MET A 131 -9.02 -11.39 -7.63
N SER A 132 -8.23 -12.03 -8.49
CA SER A 132 -8.56 -13.33 -9.09
C SER A 132 -8.61 -14.50 -8.09
N LYS A 133 -8.22 -14.28 -6.83
CA LYS A 133 -8.44 -15.26 -5.75
C LYS A 133 -9.91 -15.41 -5.39
N SER A 134 -10.75 -14.39 -5.61
CA SER A 134 -12.20 -14.43 -5.38
C SER A 134 -12.93 -14.92 -6.64
N CYS A 135 -14.07 -15.56 -6.46
CA CYS A 135 -14.92 -16.02 -7.54
C CYS A 135 -15.90 -14.93 -7.99
N VAL A 136 -16.24 -14.90 -9.27
CA VAL A 136 -17.19 -13.93 -9.84
C VAL A 136 -18.62 -14.44 -9.70
N THR A 137 -18.85 -15.75 -9.85
CA THR A 137 -20.15 -16.36 -9.74
C THR A 137 -20.21 -17.38 -8.60
N GLU A 138 -21.42 -17.75 -8.20
CA GLU A 138 -21.63 -18.75 -7.16
C GLU A 138 -21.22 -20.15 -7.63
N GLU A 139 -21.47 -20.46 -8.90
CA GLU A 139 -21.06 -21.72 -9.52
C GLU A 139 -19.54 -21.89 -9.46
N GLU A 140 -18.79 -20.85 -9.83
CA GLU A 140 -17.32 -20.82 -9.70
C GLU A 140 -16.88 -21.07 -8.24
N ALA A 141 -17.60 -20.50 -7.27
CA ALA A 141 -17.30 -20.71 -5.86
C ALA A 141 -17.55 -22.17 -5.42
N MET A 142 -18.65 -22.76 -5.84
CA MET A 142 -18.97 -24.16 -5.54
C MET A 142 -17.93 -25.14 -6.12
N GLU A 143 -17.53 -24.92 -7.38
CA GLU A 143 -16.47 -25.70 -8.02
C GLU A 143 -15.11 -25.50 -7.29
N THR A 144 -14.80 -24.26 -6.91
CA THR A 144 -13.60 -23.95 -6.14
C THR A 144 -13.60 -24.64 -4.78
N VAL A 145 -14.72 -24.64 -4.03
CA VAL A 145 -14.86 -25.36 -2.76
C VAL A 145 -14.58 -26.83 -2.96
N THR A 146 -15.18 -27.44 -3.96
CA THR A 146 -15.00 -28.88 -4.27
C THR A 146 -13.53 -29.21 -4.53
N LEU A 147 -12.89 -28.43 -5.42
CA LEU A 147 -11.50 -28.64 -5.77
C LEU A 147 -10.55 -28.43 -4.58
N ARG A 148 -10.71 -27.31 -3.87
CA ARG A 148 -9.79 -26.95 -2.79
C ARG A 148 -9.97 -27.85 -1.56
N SER A 149 -11.19 -28.28 -1.25
CA SER A 149 -11.42 -29.26 -0.18
C SER A 149 -10.68 -30.57 -0.46
N LYS A 150 -10.72 -31.03 -1.71
CA LYS A 150 -9.98 -32.24 -2.13
C LYS A 150 -8.47 -32.06 -2.06
N GLU A 151 -7.94 -30.96 -2.60
CA GLU A 151 -6.49 -30.69 -2.61
C GLU A 151 -5.89 -30.52 -1.23
N GLN A 152 -6.64 -29.89 -0.32
CA GLN A 152 -6.17 -29.65 1.05
C GLN A 152 -6.45 -30.80 2.00
N ALA A 153 -7.25 -31.80 1.58
CA ALA A 153 -7.83 -32.84 2.45
C ALA A 153 -8.56 -32.24 3.67
N GLU A 154 -9.13 -31.04 3.52
CA GLU A 154 -9.83 -30.27 4.56
C GLU A 154 -11.05 -29.57 3.98
N PRO A 155 -12.15 -29.40 4.74
CA PRO A 155 -13.33 -28.70 4.28
C PRO A 155 -13.03 -27.24 3.94
N CYS A 156 -13.60 -26.79 2.81
CA CYS A 156 -13.70 -25.38 2.44
C CYS A 156 -15.18 -24.99 2.36
N HIS A 157 -15.46 -23.71 2.51
CA HIS A 157 -16.77 -23.12 2.29
C HIS A 157 -16.63 -21.78 1.58
N TYR A 158 -17.68 -21.26 1.02
CA TYR A 158 -17.67 -19.92 0.44
C TYR A 158 -18.64 -18.98 1.15
N GLU A 159 -18.36 -17.68 1.07
CA GLU A 159 -19.22 -16.61 1.53
C GLU A 159 -19.37 -15.56 0.43
N LYS A 160 -20.55 -14.96 0.31
CA LYS A 160 -20.77 -13.81 -0.57
C LYS A 160 -20.28 -12.55 0.12
N VAL A 161 -19.35 -11.85 -0.53
CA VAL A 161 -18.78 -10.59 -0.05
C VAL A 161 -18.98 -9.53 -1.13
N GLY A 162 -19.94 -8.63 -0.91
CA GLY A 162 -20.34 -7.65 -1.93
C GLY A 162 -20.88 -8.34 -3.19
N ASN A 163 -20.23 -8.09 -4.31
CA ASN A 163 -20.57 -8.67 -5.62
C ASN A 163 -19.70 -9.87 -5.99
N ARG A 164 -18.93 -10.43 -5.04
CA ARG A 164 -18.04 -11.57 -5.26
C ARG A 164 -18.29 -12.67 -4.24
N TYR A 165 -17.69 -13.83 -4.50
CA TYR A 165 -17.70 -14.97 -3.60
C TYR A 165 -16.27 -15.30 -3.20
N VAL A 166 -16.03 -15.49 -1.91
CA VAL A 166 -14.70 -15.83 -1.37
C VAL A 166 -14.73 -17.19 -0.74
N VAL A 167 -13.84 -18.06 -1.19
CA VAL A 167 -13.70 -19.42 -0.66
C VAL A 167 -12.67 -19.42 0.47
N TYR A 168 -13.06 -20.01 1.58
CA TYR A 168 -12.24 -20.12 2.80
C TYR A 168 -11.98 -21.57 3.14
N ARG A 169 -10.79 -21.86 3.63
CA ARG A 169 -10.56 -23.10 4.37
C ARG A 169 -11.22 -22.98 5.74
N THR A 170 -12.06 -23.97 6.10
CA THR A 170 -12.96 -23.84 7.25
C THR A 170 -12.22 -23.72 8.58
N ARG A 171 -11.07 -24.41 8.72
CA ARG A 171 -10.32 -24.46 9.98
C ARG A 171 -9.79 -23.11 10.45
N ASP A 172 -9.23 -22.32 9.54
CA ASP A 172 -8.46 -21.11 9.87
C ASP A 172 -8.87 -19.88 9.03
N ARG A 173 -9.93 -19.98 8.26
CA ARG A 173 -10.45 -18.94 7.36
C ARG A 173 -9.42 -18.43 6.35
N LYS A 174 -8.41 -19.23 6.04
CA LYS A 174 -7.47 -18.89 4.97
C LYS A 174 -8.20 -18.78 3.63
N VAL A 175 -8.04 -17.67 2.94
CA VAL A 175 -8.59 -17.47 1.59
C VAL A 175 -7.95 -18.45 0.63
N MET A 176 -8.79 -19.21 -0.05
CA MET A 176 -8.38 -20.17 -1.08
C MET A 176 -8.43 -19.49 -2.45
N LYS A 177 -7.55 -19.92 -3.34
CA LYS A 177 -7.51 -19.40 -4.71
C LYS A 177 -8.66 -19.97 -5.52
N SER A 178 -9.44 -19.11 -6.20
CA SER A 178 -10.43 -19.54 -7.19
C SER A 178 -9.82 -20.50 -8.22
N ILE A 179 -10.65 -21.30 -8.87
CA ILE A 179 -10.25 -22.12 -10.02
C ILE A 179 -9.71 -21.24 -11.16
N ASN A 180 -10.17 -19.98 -11.25
CA ASN A 180 -9.75 -19.00 -12.25
C ASN A 180 -8.60 -18.10 -11.77
N TYR A 181 -7.96 -18.44 -10.65
CA TYR A 181 -6.80 -17.72 -10.18
C TYR A 181 -5.64 -17.77 -11.17
N PHE A 182 -5.05 -16.63 -11.46
CA PHE A 182 -3.82 -16.53 -12.25
C PHE A 182 -2.68 -15.91 -11.44
N LYS A 183 -1.45 -16.30 -11.73
CA LYS A 183 -0.24 -15.68 -11.15
C LYS A 183 0.09 -14.41 -11.92
N PRO A 184 0.59 -13.35 -11.23
CA PRO A 184 1.01 -12.14 -11.93
C PRO A 184 2.17 -12.45 -12.90
N ASN A 185 2.07 -11.92 -14.11
CA ASN A 185 3.13 -12.06 -15.12
C ASN A 185 4.03 -10.82 -15.12
N LEU A 186 4.92 -10.71 -14.14
CA LEU A 186 5.82 -9.55 -14.06
C LEU A 186 6.90 -9.52 -15.14
N LYS A 187 7.17 -10.64 -15.81
CA LYS A 187 8.14 -10.70 -16.92
C LYS A 187 7.73 -9.86 -18.12
N GLN A 188 6.43 -9.59 -18.29
CA GLN A 188 5.94 -8.77 -19.40
C GLN A 188 6.43 -7.32 -19.37
N PHE A 189 6.99 -6.86 -18.25
CA PHE A 189 7.50 -5.50 -18.09
C PHE A 189 9.02 -5.38 -18.37
N PHE A 190 9.68 -6.47 -18.75
CA PHE A 190 11.10 -6.57 -19.12
C PHE A 190 11.28 -7.21 -20.50
#